data_936f1dbbb624760eacf26ee71fda075b
#
_entry.id   936f1dbbb624760eacf26ee71fda075b
#
_cell.length_a   1.000
_cell.length_b   1.000
_cell.length_c   1.000
_cell.angle_alpha   90.00
_cell.angle_beta   90.00
_cell.angle_gamma   90.00
#
_symmetry.space_group_name_H-M   'P 1'
#
loop_
_entity.id
_entity.type
_entity.pdbx_description
1 polymer ?
#
loop_
_entity_poly.entity_id
_entity_poly.type
_entity_poly.pdbx_seq_one_letter_code
_entity_poly.pdbx_strand_id
1 'polypeptide(L)'
;MRNNRKHWILLFGLIIPLLGSVVGCGQPGFTTYNNDVEGYSISYPLNWKVEVSKDGTTCLITSPSRTASLMIYVAASMAAQDAAQRWLISLGTNWSEITLLENKPMQGFWSWYLSYDYEAATGPFHGEAYFKSTADHLYKLDTAGDADGYKNYPFSTIISSFKLK
;
A
#
# COMPACT_ATOMS: atom_id res chain seq x y z
N MET A 1 -64.05 22.22 56.65
CA MET A 1 -62.63 22.32 56.54
C MET A 1 -62.11 21.05 55.83
N ARG A 2 -61.77 21.13 54.56
CA ARG A 2 -61.41 19.99 53.74
C ARG A 2 -59.95 20.11 53.31
N ASN A 3 -59.07 19.21 53.82
CA ASN A 3 -57.63 19.19 53.63
C ASN A 3 -57.31 18.40 52.34
N ASN A 4 -56.92 19.07 51.27
CA ASN A 4 -56.49 18.47 50.04
C ASN A 4 -54.97 18.30 50.07
N ARG A 5 -54.49 17.08 50.27
CA ARG A 5 -53.07 16.72 50.06
C ARG A 5 -52.90 16.31 48.61
N LYS A 6 -52.18 17.12 47.85
CA LYS A 6 -51.73 16.79 46.49
C LYS A 6 -50.52 15.88 46.57
N HIS A 7 -50.67 14.65 46.05
CA HIS A 7 -49.56 13.73 45.86
C HIS A 7 -48.79 14.15 44.57
N TRP A 8 -47.56 14.52 44.74
CA TRP A 8 -46.59 14.68 43.67
C TRP A 8 -45.99 13.32 43.38
N ILE A 9 -46.31 12.73 42.20
CA ILE A 9 -45.64 11.54 41.68
C ILE A 9 -44.45 12.03 40.91
N LEU A 10 -43.26 11.82 41.43
CA LEU A 10 -41.97 11.98 40.71
C LEU A 10 -41.78 10.80 39.79
N LEU A 11 -42.06 11.03 38.49
CA LEU A 11 -41.65 10.13 37.42
C LEU A 11 -40.14 10.29 37.18
N PHE A 12 -39.34 9.38 37.75
CA PHE A 12 -37.93 9.21 37.37
C PHE A 12 -37.88 8.54 36.00
N GLY A 13 -37.70 9.36 34.97
CA GLY A 13 -37.40 8.89 33.62
C GLY A 13 -36.00 8.24 33.61
N LEU A 14 -35.97 6.92 33.47
CA LEU A 14 -34.78 6.14 33.28
C LEU A 14 -34.23 6.42 31.85
N ILE A 15 -33.30 7.36 31.75
CA ILE A 15 -32.53 7.58 30.50
C ILE A 15 -31.48 6.46 30.44
N ILE A 16 -31.75 5.45 29.62
CA ILE A 16 -30.77 4.44 29.23
C ILE A 16 -29.88 5.08 28.16
N PRO A 17 -28.58 5.33 28.40
CA PRO A 17 -27.69 5.73 27.33
C PRO A 17 -27.51 4.53 26.41
N LEU A 18 -28.03 4.63 25.19
CA LEU A 18 -27.70 3.72 24.09
C LEU A 18 -26.24 3.95 23.77
N LEU A 19 -25.35 3.15 24.37
CA LEU A 19 -23.95 3.02 23.95
C LEU A 19 -23.96 2.38 22.55
N GLY A 20 -24.13 3.21 21.54
CA GLY A 20 -23.88 2.84 20.17
C GLY A 20 -22.39 2.44 20.08
N SER A 21 -22.13 1.14 20.03
CA SER A 21 -20.83 0.61 19.62
C SER A 21 -20.59 1.09 18.20
N VAL A 22 -19.86 2.20 18.04
CA VAL A 22 -19.26 2.56 16.77
C VAL A 22 -18.23 1.47 16.51
N VAL A 23 -18.62 0.46 15.73
CA VAL A 23 -17.66 -0.44 15.08
C VAL A 23 -16.92 0.45 14.10
N GLY A 24 -15.88 1.12 14.58
CA GLY A 24 -14.90 1.78 13.73
C GLY A 24 -14.30 0.68 12.87
N CYS A 25 -14.50 0.72 11.55
CA CYS A 25 -13.60 0.10 10.60
C CYS A 25 -12.24 0.72 10.84
N GLY A 26 -11.49 0.19 11.83
CA GLY A 26 -10.11 0.57 12.08
C GLY A 26 -9.33 0.24 10.84
N GLN A 27 -8.70 1.24 10.25
CA GLN A 27 -7.67 0.97 9.26
C GLN A 27 -6.70 -0.04 9.88
N PRO A 28 -6.31 -1.10 9.15
CA PRO A 28 -5.36 -2.07 9.68
C PRO A 28 -4.12 -1.31 10.16
N GLY A 29 -3.66 -1.62 11.38
CA GLY A 29 -2.42 -1.06 11.90
C GLY A 29 -1.29 -1.33 10.92
N PHE A 30 -0.29 -0.45 10.90
CA PHE A 30 0.92 -0.60 10.10
C PHE A 30 2.06 -1.12 10.96
N THR A 31 2.94 -1.89 10.34
CA THR A 31 4.24 -2.29 10.90
C THR A 31 5.34 -1.90 9.93
N THR A 32 6.60 -1.90 10.37
CA THR A 32 7.75 -1.49 9.54
C THR A 32 8.70 -2.66 9.31
N TYR A 33 9.01 -2.91 8.06
CA TYR A 33 10.13 -3.76 7.66
C TYR A 33 11.38 -2.91 7.50
N ASN A 34 12.49 -3.37 8.07
CA ASN A 34 13.80 -2.77 7.94
C ASN A 34 14.74 -3.72 7.21
N ASN A 35 15.32 -3.26 6.11
CA ASN A 35 16.42 -3.97 5.42
C ASN A 35 17.72 -3.22 5.69
N ASP A 36 18.51 -3.73 6.65
CA ASP A 36 19.78 -3.09 7.03
C ASP A 36 20.89 -3.37 6.00
N VAL A 37 20.78 -4.46 5.24
CA VAL A 37 21.74 -4.82 4.19
C VAL A 37 21.61 -3.87 3.01
N GLU A 38 20.39 -3.64 2.54
CA GLU A 38 20.10 -2.80 1.37
C GLU A 38 19.77 -1.35 1.74
N GLY A 39 19.85 -0.99 3.04
CA GLY A 39 19.79 0.38 3.53
C GLY A 39 18.42 1.05 3.34
N TYR A 40 17.30 0.36 3.56
CA TYR A 40 15.97 0.97 3.48
C TYR A 40 15.00 0.49 4.57
N SER A 41 13.91 1.22 4.73
CA SER A 41 12.76 0.81 5.53
C SER A 41 11.45 1.15 4.83
N ILE A 42 10.37 0.38 5.14
CA ILE A 42 9.04 0.58 4.59
C ILE A 42 7.97 0.13 5.59
N SER A 43 6.88 0.90 5.71
CA SER A 43 5.73 0.52 6.53
C SER A 43 4.62 -0.07 5.66
N TYR A 44 3.98 -1.13 6.15
CA TYR A 44 2.94 -1.86 5.44
C TYR A 44 1.86 -2.35 6.43
N PRO A 45 0.64 -2.71 5.98
CA PRO A 45 -0.41 -3.20 6.86
C PRO A 45 0.01 -4.45 7.62
N LEU A 46 -0.27 -4.49 8.93
CA LEU A 46 0.17 -5.55 9.85
C LEU A 46 -0.27 -6.97 9.40
N ASN A 47 -1.39 -7.07 8.68
CA ASN A 47 -1.93 -8.33 8.19
C ASN A 47 -1.40 -8.76 6.81
N TRP A 48 -0.50 -7.97 6.18
CA TRP A 48 0.16 -8.37 4.95
C TRP A 48 1.38 -9.23 5.23
N LYS A 49 1.67 -10.17 4.32
CA LYS A 49 2.81 -11.08 4.44
C LYS A 49 4.05 -10.48 3.77
N VAL A 50 5.21 -10.61 4.43
CA VAL A 50 6.52 -10.22 3.89
C VAL A 50 7.32 -11.46 3.55
N GLU A 51 7.90 -11.50 2.36
CA GLU A 51 8.84 -12.52 1.89
C GLU A 51 10.08 -11.82 1.32
N VAL A 52 11.26 -12.27 1.73
CA VAL A 52 12.54 -11.67 1.30
C VAL A 52 13.40 -12.73 0.64
N SER A 53 14.05 -12.38 -0.47
CA SER A 53 15.02 -13.24 -1.15
C SER A 53 16.23 -13.53 -0.25
N LYS A 54 16.92 -14.63 -0.52
CA LYS A 54 18.09 -15.04 0.29
C LYS A 54 19.22 -14.00 0.33
N ASP A 55 19.38 -13.27 -0.76
CA ASP A 55 20.38 -12.21 -0.91
C ASP A 55 19.91 -10.85 -0.40
N GLY A 56 18.64 -10.73 0.05
CA GLY A 56 18.08 -9.49 0.56
C GLY A 56 17.65 -8.49 -0.50
N THR A 57 17.97 -8.71 -1.78
CA THR A 57 17.74 -7.73 -2.86
C THR A 57 16.30 -7.58 -3.26
N THR A 58 15.44 -8.57 -2.98
CA THR A 58 14.01 -8.54 -3.30
C THR A 58 13.18 -8.73 -2.03
N CYS A 59 12.21 -7.84 -1.81
CA CYS A 59 11.22 -7.94 -0.75
C CYS A 59 9.83 -7.87 -1.37
N LEU A 60 9.03 -8.91 -1.18
CA LEU A 60 7.64 -9.00 -1.63
C LEU A 60 6.70 -8.86 -0.42
N ILE A 61 5.76 -7.94 -0.48
CA ILE A 61 4.74 -7.68 0.53
C ILE A 61 3.37 -7.92 -0.11
N THR A 62 2.60 -8.89 0.40
CA THR A 62 1.38 -9.37 -0.26
C THR A 62 0.18 -9.26 0.68
N SER A 63 -0.97 -8.81 0.15
CA SER A 63 -2.24 -8.78 0.87
C SER A 63 -2.72 -10.19 1.26
N PRO A 64 -3.56 -10.35 2.29
CA PRO A 64 -4.10 -11.65 2.70
C PRO A 64 -4.86 -12.38 1.59
N SER A 65 -5.58 -11.64 0.76
CA SER A 65 -6.32 -12.17 -0.40
C SER A 65 -5.42 -12.50 -1.59
N ARG A 66 -4.17 -12.05 -1.60
CA ARG A 66 -3.23 -12.13 -2.73
C ARG A 66 -3.67 -11.38 -3.98
N THR A 67 -4.65 -10.48 -3.86
CA THR A 67 -5.12 -9.62 -4.95
C THR A 67 -4.34 -8.32 -5.06
N ALA A 68 -3.45 -8.05 -4.11
CA ALA A 68 -2.55 -6.91 -4.13
C ALA A 68 -1.17 -7.29 -3.59
N SER A 69 -0.15 -6.72 -4.18
CA SER A 69 1.25 -6.90 -3.78
C SER A 69 2.07 -5.64 -4.01
N LEU A 70 3.17 -5.56 -3.28
CA LEU A 70 4.22 -4.58 -3.46
C LEU A 70 5.55 -5.31 -3.45
N MET A 71 6.38 -5.06 -4.46
CA MET A 71 7.71 -5.60 -4.58
C MET A 71 8.75 -4.48 -4.51
N ILE A 72 9.72 -4.63 -3.62
CA ILE A 72 10.91 -3.80 -3.59
C ILE A 72 12.04 -4.61 -4.19
N TYR A 73 12.73 -4.03 -5.15
CA TYR A 73 13.91 -4.62 -5.78
C TYR A 73 15.06 -3.64 -5.70
N VAL A 74 16.22 -4.13 -5.24
CA VAL A 74 17.47 -3.37 -5.15
C VAL A 74 18.49 -3.96 -6.10
N ALA A 75 19.15 -3.11 -6.87
CA ALA A 75 20.17 -3.48 -7.84
C ALA A 75 21.35 -2.51 -7.79
N ALA A 76 22.42 -2.84 -8.52
CA ALA A 76 23.51 -1.90 -8.77
C ALA A 76 22.98 -0.60 -9.40
N SER A 77 23.63 0.51 -9.07
CA SER A 77 23.23 1.84 -9.53
C SER A 77 23.14 1.92 -11.05
N MET A 78 22.04 2.49 -11.53
CA MET A 78 21.84 2.89 -12.93
C MET A 78 20.86 4.05 -12.98
N ALA A 79 20.77 4.74 -14.13
CA ALA A 79 19.78 5.81 -14.30
C ALA A 79 18.37 5.28 -14.15
N ALA A 80 17.51 5.99 -13.40
CA ALA A 80 16.13 5.57 -13.13
C ALA A 80 15.31 5.40 -14.43
N GLN A 81 15.55 6.23 -15.44
CA GLN A 81 14.92 6.11 -16.77
C GLN A 81 15.31 4.79 -17.46
N ASP A 82 16.59 4.41 -17.43
CA ASP A 82 17.06 3.17 -18.04
C ASP A 82 16.49 1.94 -17.32
N ALA A 83 16.40 2.02 -16.00
CA ALA A 83 15.76 0.98 -15.19
C ALA A 83 14.26 0.83 -15.53
N ALA A 84 13.54 1.94 -15.69
CA ALA A 84 12.15 1.94 -16.10
C ALA A 84 11.95 1.33 -17.49
N GLN A 85 12.83 1.65 -18.44
CA GLN A 85 12.81 1.07 -19.79
C GLN A 85 13.04 -0.45 -19.76
N ARG A 86 14.00 -0.92 -18.99
CA ARG A 86 14.26 -2.36 -18.80
C ARG A 86 13.09 -3.07 -18.15
N TRP A 87 12.44 -2.41 -17.17
CA TRP A 87 11.26 -2.95 -16.53
C TRP A 87 10.10 -3.13 -17.51
N LEU A 88 9.82 -2.14 -18.39
CA LEU A 88 8.81 -2.25 -19.45
C LEU A 88 9.07 -3.42 -20.39
N ILE A 89 10.32 -3.63 -20.79
CA ILE A 89 10.71 -4.79 -21.63
C ILE A 89 10.41 -6.09 -20.89
N SER A 90 10.76 -6.16 -19.59
CA SER A 90 10.51 -7.33 -18.75
C SER A 90 9.01 -7.62 -18.58
N LEU A 91 8.19 -6.59 -18.40
CA LEU A 91 6.73 -6.74 -18.35
C LEU A 91 6.20 -7.35 -19.64
N GLY A 92 6.60 -6.82 -20.81
CA GLY A 92 6.18 -7.34 -22.12
C GLY A 92 6.65 -8.77 -22.41
N THR A 93 7.66 -9.25 -21.70
CA THR A 93 8.10 -10.65 -21.79
C THR A 93 7.25 -11.58 -20.94
N ASN A 94 6.77 -11.10 -19.79
CA ASN A 94 6.06 -11.92 -18.80
C ASN A 94 4.53 -11.89 -18.94
N TRP A 95 3.99 -10.83 -19.56
CA TRP A 95 2.55 -10.61 -19.72
C TRP A 95 2.19 -10.32 -21.16
N SER A 96 1.11 -10.91 -21.66
CA SER A 96 0.73 -10.82 -23.08
C SER A 96 0.04 -9.50 -23.47
N GLU A 97 -0.61 -8.85 -22.50
CA GLU A 97 -1.39 -7.64 -22.75
C GLU A 97 -1.00 -6.57 -21.73
N ILE A 98 -0.11 -5.65 -22.16
CA ILE A 98 0.30 -4.53 -21.35
C ILE A 98 -0.11 -3.23 -22.01
N THR A 99 -0.84 -2.41 -21.28
CA THR A 99 -1.16 -1.03 -21.66
C THR A 99 -0.36 -0.08 -20.76
N LEU A 100 0.63 0.59 -21.33
CA LEU A 100 1.37 1.65 -20.63
C LEU A 100 0.49 2.90 -20.57
N LEU A 101 0.19 3.35 -19.34
CA LEU A 101 -0.62 4.54 -19.09
C LEU A 101 0.24 5.79 -18.90
N GLU A 102 1.30 5.67 -18.08
CA GLU A 102 2.22 6.76 -17.81
C GLU A 102 3.68 6.28 -17.79
N ASN A 103 4.59 7.13 -18.28
CA ASN A 103 6.05 6.94 -18.23
C ASN A 103 6.70 8.31 -18.18
N LYS A 104 7.13 8.74 -16.99
CA LYS A 104 7.56 10.11 -16.79
C LYS A 104 8.60 10.29 -15.67
N PRO A 105 9.46 11.32 -15.76
CA PRO A 105 10.26 11.73 -14.61
C PRO A 105 9.39 12.24 -13.47
N MET A 106 9.88 12.10 -12.25
CA MET A 106 9.25 12.62 -11.04
C MET A 106 10.13 13.71 -10.40
N GLN A 107 9.47 14.63 -9.71
CA GLN A 107 10.12 15.56 -8.80
C GLN A 107 10.01 15.05 -7.36
N GLY A 108 11.03 15.26 -6.54
CA GLY A 108 11.06 14.86 -5.13
C GLY A 108 11.86 13.59 -4.87
N PHE A 109 11.36 12.70 -4.01
CA PHE A 109 12.12 11.53 -3.58
C PHE A 109 12.34 10.52 -4.72
N TRP A 110 11.28 10.16 -5.43
CA TRP A 110 11.35 9.23 -6.57
C TRP A 110 11.82 9.97 -7.82
N SER A 111 12.61 9.30 -8.65
CA SER A 111 13.21 9.89 -9.86
C SER A 111 12.42 9.61 -11.13
N TRP A 112 11.73 8.46 -11.18
CA TRP A 112 10.96 8.01 -12.34
C TRP A 112 9.72 7.25 -11.92
N TYR A 113 8.67 7.28 -12.75
CA TYR A 113 7.38 6.65 -12.52
C TYR A 113 6.86 5.99 -13.77
N LEU A 114 6.28 4.80 -13.59
CA LEU A 114 5.48 4.09 -14.58
C LEU A 114 4.11 3.75 -13.99
N SER A 115 3.07 3.80 -14.83
CA SER A 115 1.75 3.24 -14.54
C SER A 115 1.30 2.42 -15.73
N TYR A 116 0.75 1.24 -15.49
CA TYR A 116 0.40 0.29 -16.53
C TYR A 116 -0.71 -0.65 -16.09
N ASP A 117 -1.49 -1.11 -17.06
CA ASP A 117 -2.46 -2.18 -16.88
C ASP A 117 -1.95 -3.45 -17.58
N TYR A 118 -2.32 -4.61 -17.06
CA TYR A 118 -1.98 -5.89 -17.65
C TYR A 118 -3.04 -6.95 -17.33
N GLU A 119 -3.14 -7.96 -18.21
CA GLU A 119 -4.03 -9.10 -18.00
C GLU A 119 -3.27 -10.24 -17.34
N ALA A 120 -3.75 -10.69 -16.17
CA ALA A 120 -3.27 -11.86 -15.46
C ALA A 120 -4.29 -13.02 -15.60
N ALA A 121 -3.89 -14.24 -15.24
CA ALA A 121 -4.78 -15.40 -15.28
C ALA A 121 -6.05 -15.24 -14.41
N THR A 122 -6.02 -14.34 -13.45
CA THR A 122 -7.13 -14.05 -12.51
C THR A 122 -7.95 -12.80 -12.87
N GLY A 123 -7.64 -12.15 -14.00
CA GLY A 123 -8.30 -10.95 -14.50
C GLY A 123 -7.38 -9.74 -14.64
N PRO A 124 -7.94 -8.55 -14.91
CA PRO A 124 -7.20 -7.33 -15.14
C PRO A 124 -6.55 -6.79 -13.85
N PHE A 125 -5.31 -6.36 -13.98
CA PHE A 125 -4.52 -5.75 -12.91
C PHE A 125 -4.03 -4.37 -13.32
N HIS A 126 -3.90 -3.50 -12.32
CA HIS A 126 -3.21 -2.21 -12.41
C HIS A 126 -1.90 -2.29 -11.64
N GLY A 127 -0.83 -1.68 -12.20
CA GLY A 127 0.48 -1.59 -11.57
C GLY A 127 1.09 -0.20 -11.66
N GLU A 128 1.85 0.16 -10.64
CA GLU A 128 2.66 1.39 -10.59
C GLU A 128 4.08 1.06 -10.14
N ALA A 129 5.09 1.55 -10.87
CA ALA A 129 6.47 1.35 -10.52
C ALA A 129 7.19 2.69 -10.31
N TYR A 130 7.90 2.79 -9.20
CA TYR A 130 8.65 3.95 -8.74
C TYR A 130 10.13 3.59 -8.71
N PHE A 131 10.98 4.46 -9.25
CA PHE A 131 12.42 4.24 -9.34
C PHE A 131 13.18 5.36 -8.65
N LYS A 132 14.16 4.97 -7.83
CA LYS A 132 15.09 5.88 -7.16
C LYS A 132 16.52 5.41 -7.38
N SER A 133 17.31 6.23 -8.06
CA SER A 133 18.76 6.02 -8.17
C SER A 133 19.49 6.78 -7.07
N THR A 134 20.50 6.14 -6.51
CA THR A 134 21.51 6.73 -5.62
C THR A 134 22.90 6.51 -6.24
N ALA A 135 23.97 6.90 -5.54
CA ALA A 135 25.34 6.63 -6.01
C ALA A 135 25.62 5.12 -6.13
N ASP A 136 25.10 4.33 -5.19
CA ASP A 136 25.46 2.90 -5.05
C ASP A 136 24.36 1.96 -5.54
N HIS A 137 23.08 2.36 -5.43
CA HIS A 137 21.95 1.49 -5.66
C HIS A 137 20.87 2.13 -6.54
N LEU A 138 20.17 1.25 -7.24
CA LEU A 138 18.84 1.50 -7.79
C LEU A 138 17.80 0.81 -6.91
N TYR A 139 16.81 1.54 -6.43
CA TYR A 139 15.63 1.01 -5.77
C TYR A 139 14.44 1.09 -6.72
N LYS A 140 13.77 -0.04 -6.92
CA LYS A 140 12.47 -0.10 -7.60
C LYS A 140 11.42 -0.54 -6.59
N LEU A 141 10.34 0.21 -6.51
CA LEU A 141 9.17 -0.14 -5.74
C LEU A 141 8.01 -0.30 -6.73
N ASP A 142 7.45 -1.49 -6.80
CA ASP A 142 6.48 -1.90 -7.79
C ASP A 142 5.22 -2.41 -7.07
N THR A 143 4.08 -1.78 -7.31
CA THR A 143 2.79 -2.15 -6.75
C THR A 143 1.92 -2.78 -7.82
N ALA A 144 1.13 -3.79 -7.45
CA ALA A 144 0.17 -4.42 -8.33
C ALA A 144 -1.09 -4.79 -7.54
N GLY A 145 -2.25 -4.64 -8.15
CA GLY A 145 -3.54 -5.02 -7.57
C GLY A 145 -4.59 -5.21 -8.65
N ASP A 146 -5.68 -5.92 -8.31
CA ASP A 146 -6.85 -6.02 -9.18
C ASP A 146 -7.30 -4.61 -9.61
N ALA A 147 -7.57 -4.41 -10.90
CA ALA A 147 -7.79 -3.08 -11.48
C ALA A 147 -8.97 -2.34 -10.82
N ASP A 148 -10.06 -3.04 -10.54
CA ASP A 148 -11.27 -2.46 -9.92
C ASP A 148 -11.03 -2.05 -8.46
N GLY A 149 -10.19 -2.81 -7.73
CA GLY A 149 -9.90 -2.61 -6.31
C GLY A 149 -8.64 -1.78 -6.03
N TYR A 150 -7.80 -1.48 -7.02
CA TYR A 150 -6.47 -0.90 -6.83
C TYR A 150 -6.46 0.33 -5.91
N LYS A 151 -7.40 1.25 -6.10
CA LYS A 151 -7.49 2.50 -5.32
C LYS A 151 -7.87 2.27 -3.85
N ASN A 152 -8.38 1.09 -3.50
CA ASN A 152 -8.77 0.75 -2.13
C ASN A 152 -7.59 0.18 -1.32
N TYR A 153 -6.48 -0.20 -1.98
CA TYR A 153 -5.28 -0.62 -1.28
C TYR A 153 -4.50 0.59 -0.77
N PRO A 154 -3.83 0.49 0.37
CA PRO A 154 -3.13 1.62 0.99
C PRO A 154 -1.75 1.90 0.34
N PHE A 155 -1.61 1.70 -0.97
CA PHE A 155 -0.33 1.84 -1.67
C PHE A 155 0.30 3.22 -1.51
N SER A 156 -0.48 4.30 -1.58
CA SER A 156 0.04 5.66 -1.39
C SER A 156 0.68 5.85 -0.01
N THR A 157 0.08 5.28 1.04
CA THR A 157 0.64 5.32 2.40
C THR A 157 1.91 4.47 2.50
N ILE A 158 1.91 3.29 1.89
CA ILE A 158 3.08 2.40 1.87
C ILE A 158 4.24 3.06 1.13
N ILE A 159 4.02 3.58 -0.09
CA ILE A 159 5.03 4.23 -0.93
C ILE A 159 5.63 5.46 -0.23
N SER A 160 4.79 6.29 0.41
CA SER A 160 5.27 7.48 1.13
C SER A 160 6.04 7.16 2.40
N SER A 161 5.93 5.95 2.93
CA SER A 161 6.67 5.48 4.10
C SER A 161 8.09 4.99 3.79
N PHE A 162 8.40 4.75 2.50
CA PHE A 162 9.73 4.25 2.08
C PHE A 162 10.80 5.28 2.41
N LYS A 163 11.86 4.83 3.08
CA LYS A 163 13.00 5.67 3.49
C LYS A 163 14.30 4.94 3.22
N LEU A 164 15.29 5.69 2.75
CA LEU A 164 16.69 5.26 2.72
C LEU A 164 17.35 5.54 4.08
N LYS A 165 18.29 4.70 4.47
CA LYS A 165 19.08 4.82 5.71
C LYS A 165 20.44 5.45 5.43
#